data_62eba4e40d4f7bf9468a9f667f22240a
#
_entry.id   62eba4e40d4f7bf9468a9f667f22240a
#
_cell.length_a   1.000
_cell.length_b   1.000
_cell.length_c   1.000
_cell.angle_alpha   90.00
_cell.angle_beta   90.00
_cell.angle_gamma   90.00
#
_symmetry.space_group_name_H-M   'P 1'
#
loop_
_entity.id
_entity.type
_entity.pdbx_description
1 polymer ?
#
loop_
_entity_poly.entity_id
_entity_poly.type
_entity_poly.pdbx_seq_one_letter_code
_entity_poly.pdbx_strand_id
1 'polypeptide(L)'
;MRYLALALVLAVAGAATLARAQDAIPDIKGTWSGKGKVLVFGNNVHNPGKQTMAEAPRMRDIEMTDVVEGQDGRLAWGRSSSRAADTKEPFAWAMSSVNKSIVGADTDGYFRITLLAPDRMEKCYVHSGMSPSKSMVATCYAMERVKK
;
A
#
# COMPACT_ATOMS: atom_id res chain seq x y z
N MET A 1 15.43 -64.10 5.12
CA MET A 1 14.61 -63.20 4.29
C MET A 1 13.52 -62.49 5.11
N ARG A 2 13.85 -61.84 6.26
CA ARG A 2 12.85 -61.14 7.12
C ARG A 2 13.19 -59.69 7.41
N TYR A 3 14.26 -59.12 6.83
CA TYR A 3 14.69 -57.73 7.09
C TYR A 3 14.48 -56.77 5.92
N LEU A 4 13.95 -57.22 4.78
CA LEU A 4 13.70 -56.35 3.63
C LEU A 4 12.32 -55.64 3.65
N ALA A 5 11.43 -56.06 4.52
CA ALA A 5 10.06 -55.50 4.58
C ALA A 5 9.94 -54.26 5.51
N LEU A 6 10.93 -54.01 6.38
CA LEU A 6 10.85 -52.92 7.35
C LEU A 6 11.42 -51.57 6.82
N ALA A 7 12.23 -51.60 5.76
CA ALA A 7 12.87 -50.39 5.22
C ALA A 7 11.95 -49.58 4.26
N LEU A 8 10.85 -50.19 3.75
CA LEU A 8 9.99 -49.53 2.78
C LEU A 8 8.86 -48.70 3.40
N VAL A 9 8.54 -48.89 4.69
CA VAL A 9 7.46 -48.17 5.36
C VAL A 9 7.89 -46.80 5.89
N LEU A 10 9.19 -46.59 6.13
CA LEU A 10 9.71 -45.31 6.66
C LEU A 10 9.91 -44.23 5.58
N ALA A 11 9.96 -44.61 4.31
CA ALA A 11 10.20 -43.65 3.22
C ALA A 11 8.93 -42.90 2.75
N VAL A 12 7.72 -43.38 3.10
CA VAL A 12 6.43 -42.77 2.68
C VAL A 12 5.95 -41.70 3.65
N ALA A 13 6.41 -41.70 4.92
CA ALA A 13 5.98 -40.76 5.94
C ALA A 13 6.64 -39.38 5.83
N GLY A 14 7.71 -39.23 5.03
CA GLY A 14 8.46 -37.99 4.91
C GLY A 14 8.01 -37.02 3.81
N ALA A 15 7.09 -37.43 2.92
CA ALA A 15 6.72 -36.64 1.75
C ALA A 15 5.47 -35.75 1.95
N ALA A 16 4.82 -35.81 3.12
CA ALA A 16 3.50 -35.18 3.34
C ALA A 16 3.53 -33.79 4.00
N THR A 17 4.70 -33.16 4.22
CA THR A 17 4.77 -31.91 5.00
C THR A 17 5.37 -30.70 4.27
N LEU A 18 5.28 -30.65 2.94
CA LEU A 18 5.60 -29.44 2.17
C LEU A 18 4.35 -28.81 1.51
N ALA A 19 3.17 -28.98 2.11
CA ALA A 19 2.10 -28.03 1.87
C ALA A 19 2.55 -26.72 2.53
N ARG A 20 3.22 -25.86 1.75
CA ARG A 20 3.40 -24.45 2.14
C ARG A 20 2.02 -23.95 2.52
N ALA A 21 1.80 -23.68 3.80
CA ALA A 21 0.65 -22.92 4.23
C ALA A 21 0.69 -21.65 3.39
N GLN A 22 -0.24 -21.54 2.46
CA GLN A 22 -0.40 -20.33 1.66
C GLN A 22 -0.78 -19.27 2.67
N ASP A 23 0.14 -18.34 2.95
CA ASP A 23 -0.08 -17.30 3.95
C ASP A 23 -1.45 -16.67 3.72
N ALA A 24 -2.27 -16.66 4.76
CA ALA A 24 -3.62 -16.10 4.68
C ALA A 24 -3.53 -14.66 4.17
N ILE A 25 -4.46 -14.28 3.30
CA ILE A 25 -4.54 -12.92 2.78
C ILE A 25 -4.78 -11.98 3.97
N PRO A 26 -3.89 -11.00 4.22
CA PRO A 26 -4.06 -10.07 5.33
C PRO A 26 -5.35 -9.26 5.19
N ASP A 27 -6.07 -9.09 6.29
CA ASP A 27 -7.19 -8.13 6.37
C ASP A 27 -6.61 -6.73 6.57
N ILE A 28 -6.77 -5.88 5.55
CA ILE A 28 -6.28 -4.50 5.56
C ILE A 28 -7.40 -3.47 5.76
N LYS A 29 -8.64 -3.92 5.97
CA LYS A 29 -9.78 -3.01 6.24
C LYS A 29 -9.55 -2.17 7.48
N GLY A 30 -10.11 -0.96 7.50
CA GLY A 30 -10.06 -0.03 8.61
C GLY A 30 -9.37 1.26 8.27
N THR A 31 -9.08 2.04 9.30
CA THR A 31 -8.47 3.37 9.16
C THR A 31 -6.97 3.28 9.38
N TRP A 32 -6.23 3.91 8.50
CA TRP A 32 -4.78 4.04 8.53
C TRP A 32 -4.39 5.49 8.53
N SER A 33 -3.43 5.88 9.33
CA SER A 33 -2.95 7.27 9.41
C SER A 33 -1.44 7.32 9.38
N GLY A 34 -0.90 8.33 8.70
CA GLY A 34 0.54 8.52 8.59
C GLY A 34 0.92 9.96 8.35
N LYS A 35 2.16 10.29 8.72
CA LYS A 35 2.78 11.60 8.51
C LYS A 35 4.08 11.43 7.75
N GLY A 36 4.39 12.41 6.92
CA GLY A 36 5.62 12.40 6.15
C GLY A 36 5.92 13.73 5.50
N LYS A 37 6.90 13.69 4.60
CA LYS A 37 7.23 14.83 3.74
C LYS A 37 6.92 14.48 2.30
N VAL A 38 6.43 15.46 1.57
CA VAL A 38 6.16 15.36 0.14
C VAL A 38 7.03 16.34 -0.62
N LEU A 39 7.60 15.88 -1.74
CA LEU A 39 8.28 16.70 -2.72
C LEU A 39 7.27 17.09 -3.80
N VAL A 40 7.19 18.39 -4.11
CA VAL A 40 6.22 18.94 -5.08
C VAL A 40 6.91 19.87 -6.05
N PHE A 41 6.74 19.61 -7.35
CA PHE A 41 6.94 20.57 -8.42
C PHE A 41 5.60 21.15 -8.87
N GLY A 42 5.57 22.44 -9.22
CA GLY A 42 4.33 23.10 -9.62
C GLY A 42 3.32 23.20 -8.49
N ASN A 43 2.03 23.25 -8.84
CA ASN A 43 0.97 23.31 -7.84
C ASN A 43 -0.28 22.57 -8.32
N ASN A 44 -1.10 22.11 -7.35
CA ASN A 44 -2.39 21.46 -7.56
C ASN A 44 -3.32 21.75 -6.38
N VAL A 45 -4.54 21.23 -6.41
CA VAL A 45 -5.55 21.44 -5.36
C VAL A 45 -5.12 20.92 -3.98
N HIS A 46 -4.32 19.83 -3.95
CA HIS A 46 -3.82 19.23 -2.71
C HIS A 46 -2.53 19.87 -2.22
N ASN A 47 -1.80 20.53 -3.13
CA ASN A 47 -0.53 21.18 -2.88
C ASN A 47 -0.54 22.60 -3.45
N PRO A 48 -1.41 23.50 -2.95
CA PRO A 48 -1.58 24.84 -3.48
C PRO A 48 -0.28 25.66 -3.34
N GLY A 49 -0.05 26.53 -4.30
CA GLY A 49 1.09 27.44 -4.35
C GLY A 49 1.06 28.26 -5.63
N LYS A 50 2.08 29.10 -5.81
CA LYS A 50 2.23 29.92 -7.03
C LYS A 50 3.36 29.41 -7.93
N GLN A 51 4.02 28.31 -7.54
CA GLN A 51 5.18 27.79 -8.25
C GLN A 51 4.79 27.13 -9.57
N THR A 52 5.65 27.32 -10.56
CA THR A 52 5.58 26.63 -11.85
C THR A 52 6.43 25.36 -11.83
N MET A 53 6.30 24.53 -12.88
CA MET A 53 7.14 23.32 -13.03
C MET A 53 8.62 23.64 -13.30
N ALA A 54 8.94 24.88 -13.74
CA ALA A 54 10.31 25.32 -14.02
C ALA A 54 11.07 25.78 -12.77
N GLU A 55 10.37 25.99 -11.66
CA GLU A 55 10.97 26.41 -10.41
C GLU A 55 11.48 25.21 -9.60
N ALA A 56 12.36 25.49 -8.62
CA ALA A 56 12.85 24.45 -7.71
C ALA A 56 11.69 23.78 -6.96
N PRO A 57 11.80 22.48 -6.64
CA PRO A 57 10.77 21.78 -5.88
C PRO A 57 10.67 22.34 -4.47
N ARG A 58 9.49 22.21 -3.89
CA ARG A 58 9.26 22.47 -2.47
C ARG A 58 8.98 21.18 -1.72
N MET A 59 9.41 21.16 -0.47
CA MET A 59 9.03 20.10 0.48
C MET A 59 7.95 20.63 1.42
N ARG A 60 6.98 19.76 1.74
CA ARG A 60 5.89 20.05 2.68
C ARG A 60 5.68 18.87 3.59
N ASP A 61 5.26 19.16 4.82
CA ASP A 61 4.75 18.12 5.71
C ASP A 61 3.33 17.74 5.28
N ILE A 62 3.05 16.44 5.32
CA ILE A 62 1.74 15.87 5.04
C ILE A 62 1.27 14.99 6.21
N GLU A 63 -0.03 14.97 6.41
CA GLU A 63 -0.73 14.03 7.27
C GLU A 63 -1.88 13.44 6.47
N MET A 64 -1.84 12.12 6.31
CA MET A 64 -2.77 11.38 5.45
C MET A 64 -3.56 10.37 6.26
N THR A 65 -4.81 10.20 5.88
CA THR A 65 -5.69 9.15 6.41
C THR A 65 -6.30 8.39 5.25
N ASP A 66 -6.11 7.07 5.26
CA ASP A 66 -6.76 6.14 4.34
C ASP A 66 -7.81 5.32 5.11
N VAL A 67 -9.03 5.31 4.61
CA VAL A 67 -10.09 4.43 5.12
C VAL A 67 -10.31 3.33 4.10
N VAL A 68 -9.84 2.11 4.40
CA VAL A 68 -10.13 0.93 3.58
C VAL A 68 -11.54 0.46 3.95
N GLU A 69 -12.50 0.76 3.10
CA GLU A 69 -13.93 0.54 3.30
C GLU A 69 -14.34 -0.91 3.02
N GLY A 70 -13.66 -1.54 2.05
CA GLY A 70 -13.95 -2.91 1.65
C GLY A 70 -12.73 -3.66 1.15
N GLN A 71 -12.81 -5.00 1.24
CA GLN A 71 -11.82 -5.93 0.71
C GLN A 71 -12.53 -7.20 0.25
N ASP A 72 -12.19 -7.65 -0.95
CA ASP A 72 -12.57 -8.95 -1.51
C ASP A 72 -11.30 -9.66 -1.99
N GLY A 73 -10.91 -10.69 -1.25
CA GLY A 73 -9.66 -11.38 -1.48
C GLY A 73 -8.46 -10.41 -1.46
N ARG A 74 -7.81 -10.25 -2.61
CA ARG A 74 -6.63 -9.39 -2.79
C ARG A 74 -6.97 -7.98 -3.27
N LEU A 75 -8.23 -7.68 -3.53
CA LEU A 75 -8.70 -6.38 -3.99
C LEU A 75 -9.27 -5.60 -2.81
N ALA A 76 -8.92 -4.33 -2.69
CA ALA A 76 -9.44 -3.46 -1.67
C ALA A 76 -9.74 -2.07 -2.25
N TRP A 77 -10.64 -1.35 -1.60
CA TRP A 77 -11.06 -0.01 -2.00
C TRP A 77 -11.38 0.84 -0.78
N GLY A 78 -11.37 2.13 -0.97
CA GLY A 78 -11.66 3.07 0.10
C GLY A 78 -11.45 4.51 -0.31
N ARG A 79 -11.15 5.35 0.69
CA ARG A 79 -10.95 6.78 0.49
C ARG A 79 -9.71 7.28 1.23
N SER A 80 -8.92 8.09 0.52
CA SER A 80 -7.80 8.85 1.07
C SER A 80 -8.24 10.28 1.38
N SER A 81 -7.74 10.83 2.46
CA SER A 81 -7.87 12.26 2.78
C SER A 81 -6.56 12.81 3.34
N SER A 82 -6.29 14.08 3.07
CA SER A 82 -5.21 14.82 3.70
C SER A 82 -5.76 15.85 4.66
N ARG A 83 -5.02 16.18 5.72
CA ARG A 83 -5.40 17.24 6.64
C ARG A 83 -5.50 18.62 5.96
N ALA A 84 -4.78 18.81 4.86
CA ALA A 84 -4.74 20.07 4.13
C ALA A 84 -5.89 20.25 3.12
N ALA A 85 -6.60 19.17 2.78
CA ALA A 85 -7.71 19.19 1.82
C ALA A 85 -8.91 18.43 2.39
N ASP A 86 -10.06 19.06 2.39
CA ASP A 86 -11.32 18.46 2.87
C ASP A 86 -11.93 17.48 1.85
N THR A 87 -11.10 17.03 0.91
CA THR A 87 -11.49 16.10 -0.15
C THR A 87 -11.17 14.66 0.23
N LYS A 88 -12.15 13.79 0.01
CA LYS A 88 -11.98 12.33 0.15
C LYS A 88 -11.90 11.73 -1.24
N GLU A 89 -10.71 11.30 -1.63
CA GLU A 89 -10.47 10.70 -2.95
C GLU A 89 -10.62 9.18 -2.90
N PRO A 90 -11.36 8.58 -3.83
CA PRO A 90 -11.46 7.14 -3.91
C PRO A 90 -10.13 6.54 -4.36
N PHE A 91 -9.81 5.34 -3.85
CA PHE A 91 -8.69 4.53 -4.30
C PHE A 91 -9.11 3.08 -4.55
N ALA A 92 -8.35 2.41 -5.40
CA ALA A 92 -8.41 0.99 -5.61
C ALA A 92 -7.03 0.37 -5.44
N TRP A 93 -6.94 -0.73 -4.65
CA TRP A 93 -5.71 -1.43 -4.32
C TRP A 93 -5.78 -2.90 -4.74
N ALA A 94 -4.65 -3.45 -5.19
CA ALA A 94 -4.48 -4.86 -5.50
C ALA A 94 -3.24 -5.41 -4.79
N MET A 95 -3.44 -6.42 -3.93
CA MET A 95 -2.37 -7.08 -3.17
C MET A 95 -1.67 -8.14 -4.01
N SER A 96 -0.36 -8.19 -3.95
CA SER A 96 0.46 -9.20 -4.63
C SER A 96 0.20 -10.61 -4.09
N SER A 97 0.58 -11.62 -4.89
CA SER A 97 0.43 -13.03 -4.51
C SER A 97 1.23 -13.43 -3.26
N VAL A 98 2.26 -12.67 -2.91
CA VAL A 98 3.07 -12.90 -1.71
C VAL A 98 2.58 -12.14 -0.47
N ASN A 99 1.40 -11.50 -0.54
CA ASN A 99 0.71 -10.82 0.57
C ASN A 99 1.49 -9.68 1.26
N LYS A 100 2.54 -9.15 0.65
CA LYS A 100 3.40 -8.13 1.26
C LYS A 100 3.39 -6.80 0.53
N SER A 101 3.03 -6.79 -0.74
CA SER A 101 3.06 -5.60 -1.58
C SER A 101 1.68 -5.37 -2.19
N ILE A 102 1.28 -4.12 -2.22
CA ILE A 102 0.03 -3.65 -2.79
C ILE A 102 0.40 -2.58 -3.81
N VAL A 103 -0.23 -2.64 -4.96
CA VAL A 103 -0.25 -1.57 -5.95
C VAL A 103 -1.63 -0.98 -6.02
N GLY A 104 -1.73 0.29 -6.33
CA GLY A 104 -3.04 0.94 -6.44
C GLY A 104 -2.97 2.28 -7.13
N ALA A 105 -4.12 2.84 -7.34
CA ALA A 105 -4.30 4.16 -7.92
C ALA A 105 -5.44 4.90 -7.23
N ASP A 106 -5.39 6.22 -7.30
CA ASP A 106 -6.49 7.14 -7.11
C ASP A 106 -6.77 7.90 -8.41
N THR A 107 -7.48 9.03 -8.34
CA THR A 107 -7.81 9.85 -9.50
C THR A 107 -6.60 10.51 -10.15
N ASP A 108 -5.52 10.71 -9.41
CA ASP A 108 -4.40 11.55 -9.83
C ASP A 108 -3.07 10.80 -9.95
N GLY A 109 -2.89 9.68 -9.23
CA GLY A 109 -1.61 9.03 -9.17
C GLY A 109 -1.64 7.54 -8.81
N TYR A 110 -0.45 7.05 -8.46
CA TYR A 110 -0.23 5.63 -8.18
C TYR A 110 0.40 5.42 -6.83
N PHE A 111 0.02 4.30 -6.21
CA PHE A 111 0.57 3.84 -4.93
C PHE A 111 1.37 2.57 -5.10
N ARG A 112 2.43 2.48 -4.32
CA ARG A 112 3.04 1.23 -3.90
C ARG A 112 3.03 1.19 -2.38
N ILE A 113 2.47 0.13 -1.83
CA ILE A 113 2.38 -0.08 -0.39
C ILE A 113 3.09 -1.38 -0.05
N THR A 114 3.88 -1.37 1.02
CA THR A 114 4.53 -2.55 1.59
C THR A 114 3.96 -2.78 2.98
N LEU A 115 3.40 -3.95 3.23
CA LEU A 115 2.96 -4.34 4.57
C LEU A 115 4.19 -4.71 5.41
N LEU A 116 4.45 -3.93 6.45
CA LEU A 116 5.58 -4.11 7.36
C LEU A 116 5.20 -4.96 8.57
N ALA A 117 3.95 -4.84 9.03
CA ALA A 117 3.33 -5.60 10.11
C ALA A 117 1.81 -5.59 9.91
N PRO A 118 1.02 -6.37 10.67
CA PRO A 118 -0.45 -6.38 10.56
C PRO A 118 -1.12 -5.02 10.77
N ASP A 119 -0.46 -4.12 11.49
CA ASP A 119 -0.93 -2.78 11.85
C ASP A 119 -0.02 -1.65 11.33
N ARG A 120 0.97 -1.97 10.48
CA ARG A 120 1.93 -0.99 9.95
C ARG A 120 2.24 -1.25 8.48
N MET A 121 2.22 -0.22 7.67
CA MET A 121 2.63 -0.26 6.27
C MET A 121 3.45 0.96 5.88
N GLU A 122 4.26 0.84 4.83
CA GLU A 122 4.85 1.97 4.12
C GLU A 122 4.04 2.24 2.86
N LYS A 123 3.64 3.49 2.65
CA LYS A 123 2.94 3.94 1.45
C LYS A 123 3.81 4.92 0.68
N CYS A 124 4.14 4.57 -0.56
CA CYS A 124 4.77 5.46 -1.52
C CYS A 124 3.74 5.90 -2.56
N TYR A 125 3.71 7.18 -2.86
CA TYR A 125 2.81 7.79 -3.84
C TYR A 125 3.59 8.60 -4.85
N VAL A 126 3.18 8.49 -6.10
CA VAL A 126 3.68 9.32 -7.20
C VAL A 126 2.52 9.81 -8.05
N HIS A 127 2.64 11.06 -8.47
CA HIS A 127 1.72 11.75 -9.37
C HIS A 127 2.56 12.47 -10.42
N SER A 128 2.25 12.29 -11.68
CA SER A 128 3.11 12.71 -12.80
C SER A 128 2.58 13.89 -13.60
N GLY A 129 1.74 14.74 -13.04
CA GLY A 129 1.37 16.02 -13.64
C GLY A 129 0.60 15.98 -14.97
N MET A 130 0.04 14.85 -15.34
CA MET A 130 -0.80 14.76 -16.52
C MET A 130 -2.20 15.31 -16.21
N SER A 131 -2.42 16.57 -16.60
CA SER A 131 -3.68 17.34 -16.65
C SER A 131 -4.82 16.94 -15.69
N PRO A 132 -5.50 17.88 -15.02
CA PRO A 132 -5.44 19.32 -15.18
C PRO A 132 -4.41 20.02 -14.28
N SER A 133 -3.80 19.32 -13.36
CA SER A 133 -2.80 19.88 -12.45
C SER A 133 -1.39 19.74 -13.05
N LYS A 134 -0.75 20.84 -13.36
CA LYS A 134 0.65 20.87 -13.79
C LYS A 134 1.58 20.71 -12.58
N SER A 135 1.54 19.54 -11.94
CA SER A 135 2.39 19.25 -10.78
C SER A 135 2.98 17.85 -10.85
N MET A 136 4.15 17.66 -10.26
CA MET A 136 4.68 16.33 -9.94
C MET A 136 4.80 16.20 -8.42
N VAL A 137 4.47 15.05 -7.92
CA VAL A 137 4.49 14.75 -6.48
C VAL A 137 5.17 13.42 -6.26
N ALA A 138 6.01 13.35 -5.23
CA ALA A 138 6.59 12.10 -4.76
C ALA A 138 6.69 12.11 -3.23
N THR A 139 6.29 11.01 -2.61
CA THR A 139 6.39 10.82 -1.16
C THR A 139 6.44 9.34 -0.81
N CYS A 140 7.13 8.99 0.29
CA CYS A 140 6.99 7.72 0.98
C CYS A 140 6.92 8.00 2.48
N TYR A 141 6.01 7.32 3.18
CA TYR A 141 5.84 7.46 4.63
C TYR A 141 5.21 6.21 5.24
N ALA A 142 5.47 6.00 6.52
CA ALA A 142 4.82 4.94 7.27
C ALA A 142 3.40 5.34 7.67
N MET A 143 2.50 4.36 7.65
CA MET A 143 1.13 4.47 8.15
C MET A 143 0.90 3.41 9.21
N GLU A 144 0.15 3.75 10.23
CA GLU A 144 -0.28 2.87 11.31
C GLU A 144 -1.79 2.72 11.30
N ARG A 145 -2.25 1.52 11.65
CA ARG A 145 -3.68 1.26 11.81
C ARG A 145 -4.20 1.99 13.04
N VAL A 146 -5.22 2.79 12.87
CA VAL A 146 -5.89 3.49 13.98
C VAL A 146 -6.70 2.46 14.78
N LYS A 147 -6.36 2.29 16.05
CA LYS A 147 -7.12 1.44 16.99
C LYS A 147 -8.46 2.13 17.29
N LYS A 148 -9.52 1.35 17.23
CA LYS A 148 -10.86 1.80 17.66
C LYS A 148 -10.92 1.85 19.18
#